data_458c396d6196fd79bd7c26b0aedb6445
#
_entry.id   458c396d6196fd79bd7c26b0aedb6445
#
_cell.length_a   1.000
_cell.length_b   1.000
_cell.length_c   1.000
_cell.angle_alpha   90.00
_cell.angle_beta   90.00
_cell.angle_gamma   90.00
#
_symmetry.space_group_name_H-M   'P 1'
#
loop_
_entity.id
_entity.type
_entity.pdbx_description
1 polymer ?
#
loop_
_entity_poly.entity_id
_entity_poly.type
_entity_poly.pdbx_seq_one_letter_code
_entity_poly.pdbx_strand_id
1 'polypeptide(L)'
;EVQSNVKAALKARIHSLRIGGKGAMLDTAKSIPIRELLGQPVVFELEDIGDDDIKAFVIGILLVQLYEYRKAAGGSHQLLGVLVVEEAHRLLKNVPSGEGNNSRAKRRSEDCNMLAEIRSYGQGILIADQVPTKLASDTIKNTNLKLVHRTVMEDDRKCIGAAMNMTPEQIDYLSSLRRGCAAVY
;
A
#
# COMPACT_ATOMS: atom_id res chain seq x y z
N GLU A 1 -10.92 -32.57 -10.53
CA GLU A 1 -9.55 -32.41 -9.98
C GLU A 1 -9.18 -30.94 -9.70
N VAL A 2 -9.28 -30.03 -10.67
CA VAL A 2 -8.93 -28.60 -10.49
C VAL A 2 -9.77 -27.93 -9.39
N GLN A 3 -11.08 -28.14 -9.36
CA GLN A 3 -11.98 -27.60 -8.33
C GLN A 3 -11.67 -28.15 -6.93
N SER A 4 -11.28 -29.41 -6.82
CA SER A 4 -10.90 -30.03 -5.56
C SER A 4 -9.61 -29.40 -5.00
N ASN A 5 -8.62 -29.17 -5.86
CA ASN A 5 -7.34 -28.56 -5.48
C ASN A 5 -7.51 -27.10 -5.05
N VAL A 6 -8.32 -26.32 -5.77
CA VAL A 6 -8.65 -24.94 -5.41
C VAL A 6 -9.37 -24.88 -4.06
N LYS A 7 -10.34 -25.75 -3.83
CA LYS A 7 -11.08 -25.84 -2.56
C LYS A 7 -10.17 -26.22 -1.39
N ALA A 8 -9.25 -27.16 -1.60
CA ALA A 8 -8.27 -27.57 -0.59
C ALA A 8 -7.31 -26.42 -0.25
N ALA A 9 -6.79 -25.71 -1.26
CA ALA A 9 -5.90 -24.57 -1.09
C ALA A 9 -6.60 -23.42 -0.34
N LEU A 10 -7.85 -23.11 -0.68
CA LEU A 10 -8.63 -22.07 0.02
C LEU A 10 -8.89 -22.47 1.48
N LYS A 11 -9.29 -23.72 1.73
CA LYS A 11 -9.49 -24.21 3.10
C LYS A 11 -8.21 -24.12 3.93
N ALA A 12 -7.07 -24.51 3.38
CA ALA A 12 -5.78 -24.41 4.07
C ALA A 12 -5.42 -22.94 4.42
N ARG A 13 -5.64 -22.00 3.50
CA ARG A 13 -5.42 -20.57 3.74
C ARG A 13 -6.35 -20.01 4.80
N ILE A 14 -7.66 -20.30 4.73
CA ILE A 14 -8.63 -19.86 5.74
C ILE A 14 -8.26 -20.47 7.11
N HIS A 15 -7.88 -21.73 7.14
CA HIS A 15 -7.46 -22.39 8.38
C HIS A 15 -6.23 -21.73 8.98
N SER A 16 -5.23 -21.38 8.18
CA SER A 16 -4.02 -20.68 8.67
C SER A 16 -4.31 -19.30 9.27
N LEU A 17 -5.37 -18.62 8.80
CA LEU A 17 -5.81 -17.33 9.36
C LEU A 17 -6.53 -17.47 10.72
N ARG A 18 -7.03 -18.68 11.03
CA ARG A 18 -7.78 -18.97 12.28
C ARG A 18 -6.92 -19.51 13.42
N ILE A 19 -5.63 -19.75 13.19
CA ILE A 19 -4.73 -20.36 14.17
C ILE A 19 -3.95 -19.29 14.93
N GLY A 20 -3.81 -19.49 16.27
CA GLY A 20 -3.00 -18.63 17.13
C GLY A 20 -3.58 -17.22 17.32
N GLY A 21 -2.71 -16.25 17.60
CA GLY A 21 -3.09 -14.85 17.80
C GLY A 21 -3.84 -14.23 16.61
N LYS A 22 -3.56 -14.69 15.39
CA LYS A 22 -4.26 -14.27 14.17
C LYS A 22 -5.75 -14.66 14.21
N GLY A 23 -6.05 -15.88 14.65
CA GLY A 23 -7.43 -16.35 14.81
C GLY A 23 -8.18 -15.51 15.82
N ALA A 24 -7.57 -15.17 16.95
CA ALA A 24 -8.18 -14.31 17.96
C ALA A 24 -8.52 -12.92 17.42
N MET A 25 -7.71 -12.40 16.50
CA MET A 25 -7.92 -11.08 15.87
C MET A 25 -8.96 -11.12 14.73
N LEU A 26 -8.91 -12.15 13.87
CA LEU A 26 -9.69 -12.19 12.62
C LEU A 26 -11.00 -12.99 12.74
N ASP A 27 -11.05 -14.02 13.60
CA ASP A 27 -12.24 -14.89 13.79
C ASP A 27 -13.11 -14.33 14.93
N THR A 28 -13.65 -13.15 14.75
CA THR A 28 -14.49 -12.45 15.72
C THR A 28 -15.92 -12.31 15.22
N ALA A 29 -16.88 -12.37 16.15
CA ALA A 29 -18.29 -12.20 15.83
C ALA A 29 -18.67 -10.76 15.46
N LYS A 30 -17.83 -9.79 15.82
CA LYS A 30 -18.04 -8.36 15.56
C LYS A 30 -16.78 -7.75 14.97
N SER A 31 -16.95 -6.99 13.90
CA SER A 31 -15.91 -6.13 13.33
C SER A 31 -16.10 -4.69 13.82
N ILE A 32 -15.01 -3.94 13.91
CA ILE A 32 -15.10 -2.49 14.14
C ILE A 32 -15.63 -1.85 12.86
N PRO A 33 -16.77 -1.14 12.92
CA PRO A 33 -17.31 -0.49 11.72
C PRO A 33 -16.34 0.56 11.18
N ILE A 34 -16.10 0.55 9.88
CA ILE A 34 -15.20 1.52 9.23
C ILE A 34 -15.60 2.98 9.53
N ARG A 35 -16.88 3.25 9.71
CA ARG A 35 -17.40 4.56 10.08
C ARG A 35 -16.84 5.06 11.42
N GLU A 36 -16.70 4.19 12.39
CA GLU A 36 -16.15 4.54 13.71
C GLU A 36 -14.65 4.85 13.60
N LEU A 37 -13.92 4.06 12.79
CA LEU A 37 -12.50 4.29 12.52
C LEU A 37 -12.26 5.65 11.84
N LEU A 38 -13.13 6.05 10.93
CA LEU A 38 -13.01 7.31 10.19
C LEU A 38 -13.49 8.55 10.98
N GLY A 39 -14.13 8.35 12.13
CA GLY A 39 -14.62 9.44 13.00
C GLY A 39 -13.54 10.08 13.88
N GLN A 40 -12.36 9.50 13.97
CA GLN A 40 -11.23 9.95 14.81
C GLN A 40 -9.89 9.54 14.19
N PRO A 41 -8.78 10.17 14.60
CA PRO A 41 -7.45 9.68 14.23
C PRO A 41 -7.23 8.26 14.80
N VAL A 42 -6.83 7.34 13.95
CA VAL A 42 -6.57 5.94 14.31
C VAL A 42 -5.21 5.52 13.80
N VAL A 43 -4.46 4.80 14.62
CA VAL A 43 -3.20 4.14 14.25
C VAL A 43 -3.37 2.63 14.37
N PHE A 44 -3.03 1.92 13.28
CA PHE A 44 -2.95 0.47 13.28
C PHE A 44 -1.51 0.05 13.44
N GLU A 45 -1.15 -0.47 14.60
CA GLU A 45 0.16 -1.05 14.86
C GLU A 45 0.16 -2.51 14.42
N LEU A 46 0.95 -2.82 13.39
CA LEU A 46 1.00 -4.16 12.78
C LEU A 46 2.35 -4.85 13.01
N GLU A 47 3.23 -4.27 13.80
CA GLU A 47 4.59 -4.80 14.01
C GLU A 47 4.61 -6.19 14.65
N ASP A 48 3.68 -6.47 15.57
CA ASP A 48 3.57 -7.76 16.25
C ASP A 48 3.08 -8.90 15.35
N ILE A 49 2.58 -8.59 14.17
CA ILE A 49 2.25 -9.59 13.16
C ILE A 49 3.55 -9.99 12.45
N GLY A 50 4.14 -11.13 12.84
CA GLY A 50 5.42 -11.59 12.32
C GLY A 50 5.44 -12.00 10.84
N ASP A 51 4.28 -12.07 10.17
CA ASP A 51 4.11 -12.58 8.81
C ASP A 51 3.69 -11.44 7.85
N ASP A 52 4.55 -11.12 6.90
CA ASP A 52 4.34 -10.04 5.94
C ASP A 52 3.11 -10.26 5.03
N ASP A 53 2.78 -11.50 4.68
CA ASP A 53 1.61 -11.81 3.85
C ASP A 53 0.32 -11.52 4.62
N ILE A 54 0.35 -11.70 5.93
CA ILE A 54 -0.80 -11.39 6.80
C ILE A 54 -0.90 -9.89 7.04
N LYS A 55 0.23 -9.18 7.24
CA LYS A 55 0.23 -7.71 7.27
C LYS A 55 -0.42 -7.15 6.00
N ALA A 56 0.05 -7.59 4.84
CA ALA A 56 -0.50 -7.19 3.55
C ALA A 56 -1.99 -7.52 3.41
N PHE A 57 -2.43 -8.68 3.92
CA PHE A 57 -3.83 -9.08 3.92
C PHE A 57 -4.70 -8.17 4.79
N VAL A 58 -4.27 -7.85 6.01
CA VAL A 58 -4.99 -6.94 6.93
C VAL A 58 -5.09 -5.54 6.34
N ILE A 59 -3.96 -5.00 5.83
CA ILE A 59 -3.95 -3.69 5.17
C ILE A 59 -4.89 -3.70 3.96
N GLY A 60 -4.85 -4.76 3.15
CA GLY A 60 -5.72 -4.91 1.98
C GLY A 60 -7.20 -4.90 2.34
N ILE A 61 -7.61 -5.61 3.40
CA ILE A 61 -9.00 -5.58 3.89
C ILE A 61 -9.41 -4.17 4.33
N LEU A 62 -8.55 -3.48 5.09
CA LEU A 62 -8.83 -2.11 5.54
C LEU A 62 -8.97 -1.15 4.36
N LEU A 63 -8.11 -1.28 3.34
CA LEU A 63 -8.20 -0.48 2.11
C LEU A 63 -9.49 -0.73 1.33
N VAL A 64 -9.89 -2.00 1.16
CA VAL A 64 -11.15 -2.35 0.49
C VAL A 64 -12.34 -1.80 1.27
N GLN A 65 -12.37 -1.94 2.59
CA GLN A 65 -13.45 -1.39 3.41
C GLN A 65 -13.52 0.15 3.31
N LEU A 66 -12.37 0.82 3.34
CA LEU A 66 -12.28 2.27 3.17
C LEU A 66 -12.79 2.71 1.79
N TYR A 67 -12.35 2.01 0.74
CA TYR A 67 -12.76 2.29 -0.62
C TYR A 67 -14.27 2.12 -0.80
N GLU A 68 -14.83 0.98 -0.40
CA GLU A 68 -16.26 0.71 -0.52
C GLU A 68 -17.11 1.71 0.30
N TYR A 69 -16.66 2.06 1.50
CA TYR A 69 -17.31 3.08 2.32
C TYR A 69 -17.34 4.46 1.64
N ARG A 70 -16.19 4.91 1.12
CA ARG A 70 -16.08 6.19 0.42
C ARG A 70 -16.88 6.20 -0.89
N LYS A 71 -16.82 5.11 -1.63
CA LYS A 71 -17.58 4.94 -2.88
C LYS A 71 -19.08 4.98 -2.63
N ALA A 72 -19.58 4.32 -1.58
CA ALA A 72 -20.98 4.35 -1.19
C ALA A 72 -21.45 5.75 -0.75
N ALA A 73 -20.55 6.57 -0.17
CA ALA A 73 -20.84 7.95 0.20
C ALA A 73 -20.88 8.91 -1.00
N GLY A 74 -20.35 8.49 -2.16
CA GLY A 74 -20.32 9.28 -3.39
C GLY A 74 -19.08 10.17 -3.52
N GLY A 75 -18.95 10.83 -4.68
CA GLY A 75 -17.83 11.74 -4.98
C GLY A 75 -17.77 12.96 -4.05
N SER A 76 -16.57 13.43 -3.75
CA SER A 76 -16.34 14.64 -2.95
C SER A 76 -15.17 15.43 -3.51
N HIS A 77 -15.38 16.76 -3.63
CA HIS A 77 -14.30 17.70 -3.95
C HIS A 77 -13.54 18.17 -2.70
N GLN A 78 -14.01 17.80 -1.50
CA GLN A 78 -13.35 18.12 -0.24
C GLN A 78 -12.52 16.95 0.24
N LEU A 79 -11.39 17.23 0.89
CA LEU A 79 -10.58 16.23 1.57
C LEU A 79 -11.33 15.78 2.84
N LEU A 80 -11.80 14.54 2.85
CA LEU A 80 -12.55 13.93 3.95
C LEU A 80 -11.67 13.19 4.96
N GLY A 81 -10.46 12.84 4.56
CA GLY A 81 -9.51 12.13 5.42
C GLY A 81 -8.23 11.78 4.67
N VAL A 82 -7.18 11.45 5.42
CA VAL A 82 -5.89 11.01 4.88
C VAL A 82 -5.54 9.65 5.48
N LEU A 83 -5.26 8.71 4.61
CA LEU A 83 -4.67 7.42 4.98
C LEU A 83 -3.15 7.54 4.81
N VAL A 84 -2.39 7.25 5.86
CA VAL A 84 -0.94 7.15 5.82
C VAL A 84 -0.57 5.67 5.81
N VAL A 85 0.20 5.24 4.83
CA VAL A 85 0.70 3.86 4.71
C VAL A 85 2.22 3.91 4.80
N GLU A 86 2.75 3.45 5.92
CA GLU A 86 4.19 3.26 6.11
C GLU A 86 4.62 1.88 5.60
N GLU A 87 5.90 1.75 5.20
CA GLU A 87 6.45 0.51 4.63
C GLU A 87 5.58 -0.03 3.48
N ALA A 88 5.09 0.87 2.63
CA ALA A 88 4.08 0.57 1.61
C ALA A 88 4.51 -0.52 0.62
N HIS A 89 5.82 -0.77 0.48
CA HIS A 89 6.35 -1.88 -0.31
C HIS A 89 5.86 -3.25 0.17
N ARG A 90 5.40 -3.39 1.42
CA ARG A 90 4.82 -4.65 1.92
C ARG A 90 3.51 -4.98 1.22
N LEU A 91 2.70 -3.96 0.92
CA LEU A 91 1.44 -4.08 0.20
C LEU A 91 1.63 -3.95 -1.33
N LEU A 92 2.39 -2.94 -1.74
CA LEU A 92 2.54 -2.49 -3.12
C LEU A 92 3.91 -2.90 -3.71
N LYS A 93 4.34 -4.14 -3.44
CA LYS A 93 5.62 -4.70 -3.91
C LYS A 93 5.76 -4.63 -5.42
N ASN A 94 6.95 -4.26 -5.88
CA ASN A 94 7.36 -4.51 -7.24
C ASN A 94 7.65 -6.02 -7.41
N VAL A 95 6.80 -6.74 -8.15
CA VAL A 95 7.02 -8.17 -8.45
C VAL A 95 7.45 -8.30 -9.90
N PRO A 96 8.62 -8.87 -10.19
CA PRO A 96 9.08 -9.09 -11.56
C PRO A 96 8.05 -9.88 -12.37
N SER A 97 7.87 -9.49 -13.62
CA SER A 97 7.02 -10.21 -14.58
C SER A 97 7.66 -11.55 -14.89
N GLY A 98 7.15 -12.64 -14.31
CA GLY A 98 7.57 -14.00 -14.58
C GLY A 98 6.36 -14.89 -14.88
N GLU A 99 6.56 -15.91 -15.71
CA GLU A 99 5.54 -16.92 -16.02
C GLU A 99 5.05 -17.57 -14.72
N GLY A 100 3.77 -17.47 -14.42
CA GLY A 100 3.14 -18.00 -13.21
C GLY A 100 2.60 -16.94 -12.23
N ASN A 101 2.89 -15.65 -12.41
CA ASN A 101 2.51 -14.58 -11.49
C ASN A 101 1.30 -13.73 -11.94
N ASN A 102 0.56 -14.13 -12.96
CA ASN A 102 -0.56 -13.33 -13.52
C ASN A 102 -1.60 -12.91 -12.48
N SER A 103 -1.91 -13.77 -11.51
CA SER A 103 -2.89 -13.45 -10.46
C SER A 103 -2.38 -12.44 -9.42
N ARG A 104 -1.06 -12.43 -9.13
CA ARG A 104 -0.45 -11.44 -8.23
C ARG A 104 -0.23 -10.10 -8.92
N ALA A 105 0.15 -10.11 -10.19
CA ALA A 105 0.28 -8.91 -11.01
C ALA A 105 -1.08 -8.22 -11.22
N LYS A 106 -2.14 -8.99 -11.48
CA LYS A 106 -3.50 -8.48 -11.65
C LYS A 106 -4.03 -7.83 -10.36
N ARG A 107 -3.87 -8.48 -9.20
CA ARG A 107 -4.29 -7.89 -7.91
C ARG A 107 -3.61 -6.56 -7.64
N ARG A 108 -2.31 -6.44 -7.93
CA ARG A 108 -1.56 -5.19 -7.76
C ARG A 108 -2.06 -4.06 -8.63
N SER A 109 -2.38 -4.38 -9.89
CA SER A 109 -3.00 -3.41 -10.80
C SER A 109 -4.35 -2.93 -10.25
N GLU A 110 -5.13 -3.84 -9.66
CA GLU A 110 -6.41 -3.53 -9.02
C GLU A 110 -6.21 -2.65 -7.77
N ASP A 111 -5.22 -2.95 -6.91
CA ASP A 111 -4.88 -2.15 -5.74
C ASP A 111 -4.40 -0.74 -6.12
N CYS A 112 -3.53 -0.62 -7.13
CA CYS A 112 -3.06 0.67 -7.64
C CYS A 112 -4.20 1.49 -8.26
N ASN A 113 -5.11 0.86 -8.99
CA ASN A 113 -6.28 1.51 -9.58
C ASN A 113 -7.24 1.99 -8.49
N MET A 114 -7.49 1.18 -7.47
CA MET A 114 -8.30 1.54 -6.31
C MET A 114 -7.72 2.76 -5.58
N LEU A 115 -6.40 2.79 -5.35
CA LEU A 115 -5.71 3.92 -4.74
C LEU A 115 -5.79 5.20 -5.59
N ALA A 116 -5.80 5.07 -6.91
CA ALA A 116 -5.97 6.21 -7.81
C ALA A 116 -7.43 6.72 -7.80
N GLU A 117 -8.41 5.82 -7.79
CA GLU A 117 -9.83 6.15 -7.85
C GLU A 117 -10.35 6.76 -6.55
N ILE A 118 -9.87 6.30 -5.39
CA ILE A 118 -10.39 6.71 -4.07
C ILE A 118 -10.24 8.22 -3.82
N ARG A 119 -9.31 8.87 -4.54
CA ARG A 119 -9.16 10.34 -4.48
C ARG A 119 -10.41 11.07 -4.93
N SER A 120 -11.13 10.53 -5.91
CA SER A 120 -12.38 11.12 -6.41
C SER A 120 -13.49 11.12 -5.35
N TYR A 121 -13.34 10.28 -4.32
CA TYR A 121 -14.24 10.20 -3.17
C TYR A 121 -13.76 11.01 -1.96
N GLY A 122 -12.79 11.92 -2.15
CA GLY A 122 -12.28 12.80 -1.09
C GLY A 122 -11.29 12.14 -0.13
N GLN A 123 -10.75 10.98 -0.45
CA GLN A 123 -9.74 10.31 0.38
C GLN A 123 -8.33 10.63 -0.10
N GLY A 124 -7.54 11.31 0.73
CA GLY A 124 -6.10 11.49 0.52
C GLY A 124 -5.34 10.22 0.91
N ILE A 125 -4.24 9.94 0.19
CA ILE A 125 -3.33 8.84 0.53
C ILE A 125 -1.91 9.40 0.56
N LEU A 126 -1.19 9.13 1.65
CA LEU A 126 0.21 9.40 1.83
C LEU A 126 0.95 8.06 1.93
N ILE A 127 1.90 7.85 1.03
CA ILE A 127 2.74 6.66 0.99
C ILE A 127 4.11 7.05 1.51
N ALA A 128 4.54 6.41 2.59
CA ALA A 128 5.88 6.56 3.13
C ALA A 128 6.67 5.25 2.94
N ASP A 129 7.83 5.36 2.32
CA ASP A 129 8.71 4.20 2.09
C ASP A 129 10.17 4.61 2.09
N GLN A 130 11.05 3.70 2.47
CA GLN A 130 12.49 3.93 2.50
C GLN A 130 13.18 3.49 1.21
N VAL A 131 12.57 2.58 0.43
CA VAL A 131 13.20 1.92 -0.72
C VAL A 131 12.29 2.02 -1.95
N PRO A 132 12.39 3.12 -2.72
CA PRO A 132 11.54 3.36 -3.90
C PRO A 132 11.51 2.21 -4.91
N THR A 133 12.65 1.54 -5.12
CA THR A 133 12.76 0.41 -6.07
C THR A 133 11.92 -0.81 -5.69
N LYS A 134 11.52 -0.93 -4.43
CA LYS A 134 10.63 -2.01 -3.97
C LYS A 134 9.15 -1.72 -4.23
N LEU A 135 8.79 -0.45 -4.44
CA LEU A 135 7.42 -0.06 -4.76
C LEU A 135 7.07 -0.41 -6.20
N ALA A 136 5.81 -0.75 -6.43
CA ALA A 136 5.29 -0.89 -7.78
C ALA A 136 5.44 0.45 -8.55
N SER A 137 5.92 0.39 -9.80
CA SER A 137 6.16 1.59 -10.60
C SER A 137 4.91 2.47 -10.75
N ASP A 138 3.75 1.85 -10.86
CA ASP A 138 2.48 2.56 -11.01
C ASP A 138 2.09 3.34 -9.75
N THR A 139 2.49 2.87 -8.56
CA THR A 139 2.34 3.61 -7.30
C THR A 139 3.12 4.93 -7.35
N ILE A 140 4.38 4.88 -7.77
CA ILE A 140 5.23 6.07 -7.87
C ILE A 140 4.72 7.03 -8.94
N LYS A 141 4.28 6.53 -10.09
CA LYS A 141 3.74 7.35 -11.19
C LYS A 141 2.44 8.05 -10.82
N ASN A 142 1.55 7.38 -10.08
CA ASN A 142 0.23 7.88 -9.73
C ASN A 142 0.22 8.87 -8.55
N THR A 143 1.34 9.07 -7.86
CA THR A 143 1.47 10.11 -6.83
C THR A 143 1.80 11.46 -7.47
N ASN A 144 1.03 12.50 -7.15
CA ASN A 144 1.27 13.85 -7.69
C ASN A 144 2.36 14.58 -6.92
N LEU A 145 2.26 14.60 -5.59
CA LEU A 145 3.26 15.20 -4.72
C LEU A 145 4.29 14.15 -4.32
N LYS A 146 5.56 14.46 -4.51
CA LYS A 146 6.69 13.63 -4.10
C LYS A 146 7.63 14.44 -3.21
N LEU A 147 7.93 13.87 -2.04
CA LEU A 147 8.88 14.42 -1.07
C LEU A 147 10.00 13.39 -0.89
N VAL A 148 11.21 13.76 -1.26
CA VAL A 148 12.36 12.85 -1.22
C VAL A 148 13.43 13.41 -0.30
N HIS A 149 13.69 12.70 0.78
CA HIS A 149 14.83 12.96 1.66
C HIS A 149 16.11 12.37 1.08
N ARG A 150 17.23 12.55 1.80
CA ARG A 150 18.52 12.01 1.38
C ARG A 150 18.43 10.52 1.08
N THR A 151 18.73 10.15 -0.16
CA THR A 151 18.75 8.79 -0.67
C THR A 151 20.15 8.45 -1.15
N VAL A 152 20.77 7.41 -0.58
CA VAL A 152 22.19 7.08 -0.83
C VAL A 152 22.35 6.11 -2.00
N MET A 153 21.47 5.11 -2.10
CA MET A 153 21.56 4.07 -3.14
C MET A 153 21.28 4.66 -4.53
N GLU A 154 22.13 4.35 -5.49
CA GLU A 154 22.04 4.90 -6.85
C GLU A 154 20.75 4.49 -7.57
N ASP A 155 20.38 3.21 -7.46
CA ASP A 155 19.16 2.68 -8.10
C ASP A 155 17.89 3.36 -7.56
N ASP A 156 17.83 3.60 -6.26
CA ASP A 156 16.72 4.31 -5.61
C ASP A 156 16.66 5.77 -6.06
N ARG A 157 17.82 6.45 -6.13
CA ARG A 157 17.90 7.83 -6.65
C ARG A 157 17.42 7.91 -8.10
N LYS A 158 17.90 6.99 -8.96
CA LYS A 158 17.47 6.95 -10.36
C LYS A 158 15.98 6.68 -10.50
N CYS A 159 15.45 5.73 -9.72
CA CYS A 159 14.03 5.39 -9.72
C CYS A 159 13.16 6.60 -9.40
N ILE A 160 13.43 7.28 -8.28
CA ILE A 160 12.59 8.41 -7.84
C ILE A 160 12.88 9.67 -8.65
N GLY A 161 14.13 9.89 -9.03
CA GLY A 161 14.55 11.05 -9.84
C GLY A 161 13.90 11.03 -11.23
N ALA A 162 13.79 9.86 -11.86
CA ALA A 162 13.05 9.70 -13.12
C ALA A 162 11.56 10.05 -12.96
N ALA A 163 10.96 9.66 -11.84
CA ALA A 163 9.55 9.98 -11.53
C ALA A 163 9.31 11.45 -11.19
N MET A 164 10.36 12.18 -10.82
CA MET A 164 10.35 13.64 -10.53
C MET A 164 10.89 14.47 -11.70
N ASN A 165 11.19 13.86 -12.84
CA ASN A 165 11.78 14.52 -14.01
C ASN A 165 13.07 15.30 -13.68
N MET A 166 13.93 14.73 -12.82
CA MET A 166 15.21 15.34 -12.39
C MET A 166 16.30 15.14 -13.44
N THR A 167 17.21 16.13 -13.53
CA THR A 167 18.46 15.97 -14.29
C THR A 167 19.43 15.01 -13.58
N PRO A 168 20.45 14.45 -14.26
CA PRO A 168 21.45 13.61 -13.63
C PRO A 168 22.12 14.26 -12.42
N GLU A 169 22.45 15.56 -12.51
CA GLU A 169 23.07 16.33 -11.43
C GLU A 169 22.15 16.47 -10.21
N GLN A 170 20.84 16.65 -10.46
CA GLN A 170 19.84 16.70 -9.39
C GLN A 170 19.67 15.34 -8.70
N ILE A 171 19.70 14.25 -9.49
CA ILE A 171 19.65 12.89 -8.96
C ILE A 171 20.86 12.62 -8.05
N ASP A 172 22.06 13.00 -8.48
CA ASP A 172 23.27 12.83 -7.68
C ASP A 172 23.24 13.68 -6.40
N TYR A 173 22.68 14.89 -6.48
CA TYR A 173 22.53 15.78 -5.32
C TYR A 173 21.65 15.17 -4.21
N LEU A 174 20.69 14.29 -4.51
CA LEU A 174 19.88 13.61 -3.50
C LEU A 174 20.71 12.85 -2.45
N SER A 175 21.91 12.39 -2.81
CA SER A 175 22.81 11.68 -1.89
C SER A 175 23.44 12.60 -0.84
N SER A 176 23.53 13.91 -1.12
CA SER A 176 24.16 14.94 -0.30
C SER A 176 23.19 15.82 0.49
N LEU A 177 21.87 15.58 0.35
CA LEU A 177 20.86 16.34 1.11
C LEU A 177 21.13 16.27 2.61
N ARG A 178 21.03 17.42 3.28
CA ARG A 178 21.16 17.52 4.74
C ARG A 178 19.93 16.89 5.43
N ARG A 179 20.12 16.45 6.67
CA ARG A 179 18.99 16.02 7.50
C ARG A 179 17.94 17.12 7.59
N GLY A 180 16.67 16.74 7.48
CA GLY A 180 15.54 17.68 7.51
C GLY A 180 15.29 18.41 6.19
N CYS A 181 16.15 18.25 5.18
CA CYS A 181 15.91 18.76 3.83
C CYS A 181 15.27 17.69 2.94
N ALA A 182 14.43 18.13 2.02
CA ALA A 182 13.81 17.27 1.01
C ALA A 182 13.77 17.97 -0.34
N ALA A 183 13.87 17.19 -1.40
CA ALA A 183 13.43 17.62 -2.73
C ALA A 183 11.92 17.42 -2.84
N VAL A 184 11.23 18.37 -3.45
CA VAL A 184 9.77 18.37 -3.60
C VAL A 184 9.43 18.53 -5.08
N TYR A 185 8.46 17.72 -5.54
CA TYR A 185 7.96 17.75 -6.92
C TYR A 185 6.45 17.73 -6.91
#